data_815c46aa6eae2bc16e45fc5b8a9e7c3a
#
_entry.id   815c46aa6eae2bc16e45fc5b8a9e7c3a
#
_cell.length_a   1.000
_cell.length_b   1.000
_cell.length_c   1.000
_cell.angle_alpha   90.00
_cell.angle_beta   90.00
_cell.angle_gamma   90.00
#
_symmetry.space_group_name_H-M   'P 1'
#
loop_
_entity.id
_entity.type
_entity.pdbx_description
1 polymer ?
#
loop_
_entity_poly.entity_id
_entity_poly.type
_entity_poly.pdbx_seq_one_letter_code
_entity_poly.pdbx_strand_id
1 'polypeptide(L)'
;MEDDKGRRIIVGWMGVPEEEDFPTVKNEWLHCLTLPRELKVIDGKLYQVPIKEMESIRGEKIEFNEKVTGEVKVGTGVTYELKAKFTDFNSDFGLKLRTGKNSETVLKFDYNDKKFVLDR
;
A
#
# COMPACT_ATOMS: atom_id res chain seq x y z
N MET A 1 -17.07 -11.63 7.34
CA MET A 1 -18.20 -11.98 6.43
C MET A 1 -17.76 -13.13 5.53
N GLU A 2 -18.65 -14.06 5.25
CA GLU A 2 -18.41 -15.13 4.26
C GLU A 2 -19.18 -14.80 2.98
N ASP A 3 -18.54 -14.97 1.84
CA ASP A 3 -19.17 -14.74 0.54
C ASP A 3 -19.73 -16.04 -0.06
N ASP A 4 -20.41 -15.92 -1.22
CA ASP A 4 -21.05 -17.05 -1.91
C ASP A 4 -20.04 -18.11 -2.41
N LYS A 5 -18.75 -17.81 -2.37
CA LYS A 5 -17.64 -18.72 -2.74
C LYS A 5 -17.00 -19.37 -1.50
N GLY A 6 -17.52 -19.12 -0.31
CA GLY A 6 -16.98 -19.63 0.95
C GLY A 6 -15.71 -18.91 1.43
N ARG A 7 -15.36 -17.75 0.84
CA ARG A 7 -14.21 -16.96 1.26
C ARG A 7 -14.55 -16.13 2.49
N ARG A 8 -13.62 -16.02 3.40
CA ARG A 8 -13.74 -15.13 4.57
C ARG A 8 -13.18 -13.74 4.21
N ILE A 9 -14.07 -12.77 4.09
CA ILE A 9 -13.72 -11.39 3.72
C ILE A 9 -13.79 -10.50 4.95
N ILE A 10 -12.75 -9.68 5.11
CA ILE A 10 -12.69 -8.64 6.15
C ILE A 10 -12.61 -7.26 5.51
N VAL A 11 -13.36 -6.34 6.07
CA VAL A 11 -13.28 -4.90 5.81
C VAL A 11 -13.21 -4.23 7.17
N GLY A 12 -12.21 -3.41 7.38
CA GLY A 12 -12.04 -2.66 8.64
C GLY A 12 -12.44 -1.20 8.45
N TRP A 13 -12.92 -0.59 9.52
CA TRP A 13 -13.12 0.84 9.58
C TRP A 13 -11.78 1.55 9.89
N MET A 14 -11.49 2.60 9.14
CA MET A 14 -10.33 3.46 9.33
C MET A 14 -10.82 4.85 9.77
N GLY A 15 -10.80 5.08 11.07
CA GLY A 15 -11.19 6.34 11.68
C GLY A 15 -10.63 6.46 13.09
N VAL A 16 -10.52 7.68 13.56
CA VAL A 16 -10.10 8.03 14.92
C VAL A 16 -11.21 8.90 15.51
N PRO A 17 -12.11 8.32 16.32
CA PRO A 17 -13.32 9.03 16.79
C PRO A 17 -13.01 10.20 17.73
N GLU A 18 -11.84 10.21 18.35
CA GLU A 18 -11.41 11.25 19.28
C GLU A 18 -10.86 12.52 18.59
N GLU A 19 -10.62 12.49 17.27
CA GLU A 19 -10.12 13.62 16.52
C GLU A 19 -11.28 14.37 15.84
N GLU A 20 -11.25 15.71 15.93
CA GLU A 20 -12.30 16.58 15.38
C GLU A 20 -11.90 17.16 14.00
N ASP A 21 -10.60 17.35 13.75
CA ASP A 21 -10.10 18.05 12.56
C ASP A 21 -9.52 17.09 11.51
N PHE A 22 -10.41 16.46 10.75
CA PHE A 22 -9.98 15.66 9.59
C PHE A 22 -9.87 16.52 8.32
N PRO A 23 -8.75 16.44 7.57
CA PRO A 23 -8.56 17.22 6.34
C PRO A 23 -9.59 16.90 5.25
N THR A 24 -10.30 15.78 5.38
CA THR A 24 -11.32 15.32 4.43
C THR A 24 -12.70 15.93 4.64
N VAL A 25 -12.97 16.53 5.82
CA VAL A 25 -14.24 17.21 6.11
C VAL A 25 -14.56 18.31 5.08
N LYS A 26 -13.54 19.04 4.62
CA LYS A 26 -13.70 20.03 3.55
C LYS A 26 -14.18 19.45 2.21
N ASN A 27 -14.09 18.14 2.03
CA ASN A 27 -14.54 17.39 0.86
C ASN A 27 -15.84 16.63 1.15
N GLU A 28 -16.53 16.96 2.22
CA GLU A 28 -17.82 16.40 2.62
C GLU A 28 -17.78 14.90 2.97
N TRP A 29 -16.62 14.36 3.38
CA TRP A 29 -16.55 12.99 3.89
C TRP A 29 -15.60 12.84 5.08
N LEU A 30 -15.90 11.85 5.91
CA LEU A 30 -15.19 11.54 7.14
C LEU A 30 -14.98 10.05 7.25
N HIS A 31 -13.74 9.66 7.59
CA HIS A 31 -13.31 8.28 7.71
C HIS A 31 -13.39 7.49 6.39
N CYS A 32 -12.93 6.25 6.40
CA CYS A 32 -13.03 5.35 5.27
C CYS A 32 -13.00 3.89 5.73
N LEU A 33 -13.23 2.99 4.81
CA LEU A 33 -13.03 1.56 5.02
C LEU A 33 -11.70 1.13 4.41
N THR A 34 -11.10 0.09 5.00
CA THR A 34 -9.96 -0.57 4.37
C THR A 34 -10.40 -1.28 3.08
N LEU A 35 -9.46 -1.57 2.19
CA LEU A 35 -9.72 -2.48 1.08
C LEU A 35 -10.25 -3.82 1.61
N PRO A 36 -11.24 -4.43 0.93
CA PRO A 36 -11.69 -5.77 1.27
C PRO A 36 -10.56 -6.78 1.05
N ARG A 37 -10.33 -7.65 2.04
CA ARG A 37 -9.25 -8.64 2.05
C ARG A 37 -9.80 -10.01 2.36
N GLU A 38 -9.37 -11.00 1.60
CA GLU A 38 -9.61 -12.40 1.91
C GLU A 38 -8.66 -12.85 3.01
N LEU A 39 -9.20 -13.55 4.02
CA LEU A 39 -8.42 -14.16 5.08
C LEU A 39 -8.08 -15.60 4.67
N LYS A 40 -6.80 -15.94 4.73
CA LYS A 40 -6.29 -17.29 4.46
C LYS A 40 -5.41 -17.75 5.61
N VAL A 41 -5.56 -19.01 5.99
CA VAL A 41 -4.63 -19.65 6.92
C VAL A 41 -3.77 -20.61 6.11
N ILE A 42 -2.46 -20.36 6.12
CA ILE A 42 -1.46 -21.17 5.44
C ILE A 42 -0.37 -21.51 6.45
N ASP A 43 -0.11 -22.79 6.68
CA ASP A 43 0.87 -23.27 7.65
C ASP A 43 0.70 -22.67 9.05
N GLY A 44 -0.56 -22.55 9.51
CA GLY A 44 -0.92 -21.98 10.80
C GLY A 44 -0.78 -20.45 10.92
N LYS A 45 -0.44 -19.75 9.83
CA LYS A 45 -0.32 -18.28 9.78
C LYS A 45 -1.50 -17.66 9.06
N LEU A 46 -1.98 -16.54 9.59
CA LEU A 46 -3.06 -15.78 8.97
C LEU A 46 -2.50 -14.81 7.93
N TYR A 47 -2.99 -14.93 6.71
CA TYR A 47 -2.72 -14.01 5.62
C TYR A 47 -3.97 -13.18 5.30
N GLN A 48 -3.74 -11.92 4.91
CA GLN A 48 -4.77 -10.99 4.47
C GLN A 48 -4.39 -10.50 3.07
N VAL A 49 -5.15 -10.92 2.08
CA VAL A 49 -4.86 -10.62 0.68
C VAL A 49 -6.02 -9.82 0.09
N PRO A 50 -5.78 -8.68 -0.58
CA PRO A 50 -6.83 -7.98 -1.30
C PRO A 50 -7.61 -8.94 -2.19
N ILE A 51 -8.94 -8.83 -2.19
CA ILE A 51 -9.77 -9.70 -3.01
C ILE A 51 -9.48 -9.49 -4.51
N LYS A 52 -9.60 -10.55 -5.29
CA LYS A 52 -9.28 -10.53 -6.72
C LYS A 52 -10.15 -9.52 -7.50
N GLU A 53 -11.36 -9.29 -7.05
CA GLU A 53 -12.31 -8.35 -7.65
C GLU A 53 -11.76 -6.90 -7.68
N MET A 54 -10.80 -6.56 -6.80
CA MET A 54 -10.11 -5.25 -6.84
C MET A 54 -9.31 -5.05 -8.15
N GLU A 55 -8.99 -6.11 -8.87
CA GLU A 55 -8.30 -5.99 -10.16
C GLU A 55 -9.16 -5.31 -11.23
N SER A 56 -10.49 -5.35 -11.09
CA SER A 56 -11.42 -4.73 -12.03
C SER A 56 -11.40 -3.21 -12.03
N ILE A 57 -10.87 -2.60 -11.00
CA ILE A 57 -10.75 -1.13 -10.89
C ILE A 57 -9.34 -0.62 -11.21
N ARG A 58 -8.44 -1.49 -11.68
CA ARG A 58 -7.12 -1.09 -12.13
C ARG A 58 -7.24 -0.23 -13.39
N GLY A 59 -6.54 0.89 -13.38
CA GLY A 59 -6.36 1.75 -14.53
C GLY A 59 -5.20 1.32 -15.43
N GLU A 60 -4.61 2.28 -16.11
CA GLU A 60 -3.46 2.07 -16.98
C GLU A 60 -2.26 1.52 -16.19
N LYS A 61 -1.58 0.53 -16.78
CA LYS A 61 -0.37 -0.09 -16.20
C LYS A 61 0.88 0.63 -16.68
N ILE A 62 1.71 1.05 -15.73
CA ILE A 62 3.07 1.53 -15.99
C ILE A 62 4.04 0.42 -15.58
N GLU A 63 4.94 0.04 -16.44
CA GLU A 63 5.98 -0.95 -16.16
C GLU A 63 7.35 -0.28 -16.16
N PHE A 64 8.15 -0.61 -15.16
CA PHE A 64 9.54 -0.19 -15.03
C PHE A 64 10.39 -1.42 -14.69
N ASN A 65 11.37 -1.72 -15.52
CA ASN A 65 12.26 -2.87 -15.34
C ASN A 65 13.68 -2.49 -15.75
N GLU A 66 14.34 -1.72 -14.89
CA GLU A 66 15.69 -1.24 -15.14
C GLU A 66 16.54 -1.31 -13.86
N LYS A 67 17.85 -1.31 -14.04
CA LYS A 67 18.79 -1.17 -12.93
C LYS A 67 18.74 0.27 -12.40
N VAL A 68 18.42 0.40 -11.11
CA VAL A 68 18.37 1.69 -10.45
C VAL A 68 19.70 2.00 -9.77
N THR A 69 20.29 3.14 -10.11
CA THR A 69 21.44 3.72 -9.42
C THR A 69 21.08 5.15 -9.03
N GLY A 70 20.67 5.33 -7.78
CA GLY A 70 20.13 6.60 -7.30
C GLY A 70 18.60 6.64 -7.34
N GLU A 71 18.02 7.83 -7.48
CA GLU A 71 16.59 8.05 -7.46
C GLU A 71 16.01 8.17 -8.87
N VAL A 72 14.96 7.39 -9.15
CA VAL A 72 14.28 7.38 -10.44
C VAL A 72 12.78 7.56 -10.23
N LYS A 73 12.17 8.45 -10.98
CA LYS A 73 10.72 8.67 -10.98
C LYS A 73 10.04 7.64 -11.90
N VAL A 74 9.25 6.75 -11.31
CA VAL A 74 8.56 5.67 -12.04
C VAL A 74 7.16 6.06 -12.49
N GLY A 75 6.46 6.91 -11.73
CA GLY A 75 5.09 7.27 -12.07
C GLY A 75 4.58 8.48 -11.29
N THR A 76 3.35 8.86 -11.57
CA THR A 76 2.62 9.94 -10.90
C THR A 76 1.18 9.52 -10.65
N GLY A 77 0.59 10.00 -9.57
CA GLY A 77 -0.81 9.76 -9.26
C GLY A 77 -1.09 9.86 -7.78
N VAL A 78 -2.36 10.02 -7.43
CA VAL A 78 -2.84 10.05 -6.03
C VAL A 78 -3.50 8.75 -5.61
N THR A 79 -3.99 7.98 -6.58
CA THR A 79 -4.62 6.67 -6.37
C THR A 79 -3.94 5.66 -7.29
N TYR A 80 -3.28 4.67 -6.72
CA TYR A 80 -2.53 3.66 -7.49
C TYR A 80 -2.37 2.36 -6.70
N GLU A 81 -2.16 1.28 -7.43
CA GLU A 81 -1.60 0.04 -6.91
C GLU A 81 -0.13 -0.03 -7.33
N LEU A 82 0.76 -0.33 -6.39
CA LEU A 82 2.18 -0.50 -6.66
C LEU A 82 2.60 -1.93 -6.32
N LYS A 83 3.24 -2.59 -7.28
CA LYS A 83 3.88 -3.89 -7.08
C LYS A 83 5.35 -3.77 -7.46
N ALA A 84 6.23 -3.81 -6.47
CA ALA A 84 7.67 -3.70 -6.67
C ALA A 84 8.38 -5.02 -6.31
N LYS A 85 9.35 -5.39 -7.12
CA LYS A 85 10.28 -6.49 -6.84
C LYS A 85 11.70 -5.96 -6.99
N PHE A 86 12.47 -6.05 -5.94
CA PHE A 86 13.88 -5.68 -5.92
C PHE A 86 14.74 -6.95 -5.94
N THR A 87 15.77 -6.96 -6.78
CA THR A 87 16.74 -8.06 -6.89
C THR A 87 18.15 -7.49 -6.92
N ASP A 88 19.14 -8.31 -6.61
CA ASP A 88 20.56 -7.99 -6.73
C ASP A 88 21.01 -6.73 -5.96
N PHE A 89 20.42 -6.52 -4.79
CA PHE A 89 20.74 -5.40 -3.92
C PHE A 89 21.81 -5.76 -2.89
N ASN A 90 22.71 -4.83 -2.62
CA ASN A 90 23.77 -4.93 -1.62
C ASN A 90 23.87 -3.70 -0.70
N SER A 91 22.87 -2.85 -0.76
CA SER A 91 22.71 -1.62 0.03
C SER A 91 21.24 -1.35 0.31
N ASP A 92 20.97 -0.30 1.05
CA ASP A 92 19.62 0.19 1.27
C ASP A 92 18.91 0.51 -0.03
N PHE A 93 17.62 0.22 -0.07
CA PHE A 93 16.75 0.60 -1.19
C PHE A 93 15.34 0.91 -0.67
N GLY A 94 14.53 1.51 -1.50
CA GLY A 94 13.18 1.84 -1.07
C GLY A 94 12.33 2.52 -2.13
N LEU A 95 11.21 3.03 -1.65
CA LEU A 95 10.22 3.74 -2.45
C LEU A 95 9.86 5.05 -1.75
N LYS A 96 9.88 6.14 -2.49
CA LYS A 96 9.28 7.40 -2.09
C LYS A 96 7.88 7.49 -2.66
N LEU A 97 6.91 7.57 -1.80
CA LEU A 97 5.49 7.55 -2.13
C LEU A 97 4.87 8.88 -1.73
N ARG A 98 3.84 9.31 -2.47
CA ARG A 98 3.08 10.53 -2.17
C ARG A 98 3.98 11.76 -1.99
N THR A 99 4.99 11.87 -2.83
CA THR A 99 5.95 12.97 -2.80
C THR A 99 5.27 14.29 -3.17
N GLY A 100 5.36 15.26 -2.29
CA GLY A 100 4.86 16.61 -2.47
C GLY A 100 5.96 17.65 -2.28
N LYS A 101 5.58 18.93 -2.21
CA LYS A 101 6.56 20.00 -2.02
C LYS A 101 7.30 19.91 -0.68
N ASN A 102 6.60 19.52 0.39
CA ASN A 102 7.12 19.49 1.76
C ASN A 102 6.78 18.19 2.50
N SER A 103 6.40 17.14 1.78
CA SER A 103 5.98 15.88 2.38
C SER A 103 6.27 14.71 1.45
N GLU A 104 6.68 13.60 2.02
CA GLU A 104 6.82 12.32 1.35
C GLU A 104 6.56 11.18 2.35
N THR A 105 6.23 10.03 1.83
CA THR A 105 6.23 8.78 2.60
C THR A 105 7.32 7.89 2.05
N VAL A 106 8.25 7.48 2.89
CA VAL A 106 9.38 6.63 2.50
C VAL A 106 9.19 5.22 3.06
N LEU A 107 9.16 4.25 2.18
CA LEU A 107 9.29 2.84 2.55
C LEU A 107 10.71 2.40 2.21
N LYS A 108 11.54 2.21 3.21
CA LYS A 108 12.96 1.87 3.10
C LYS A 108 13.21 0.44 3.59
N PHE A 109 14.03 -0.31 2.87
CA PHE A 109 14.66 -1.51 3.38
C PHE A 109 16.07 -1.17 3.85
N ASP A 110 16.34 -1.34 5.14
CA ASP A 110 17.67 -1.25 5.73
C ASP A 110 18.41 -2.55 5.48
N TYR A 111 19.45 -2.47 4.67
CA TYR A 111 20.23 -3.66 4.27
C TYR A 111 21.01 -4.27 5.44
N ASN A 112 21.52 -3.47 6.36
CA ASN A 112 22.31 -3.94 7.48
C ASN A 112 21.43 -4.60 8.55
N ASP A 113 20.36 -3.93 8.92
CA ASP A 113 19.43 -4.41 9.96
C ASP A 113 18.39 -5.41 9.43
N LYS A 114 18.27 -5.60 8.12
CA LYS A 114 17.27 -6.44 7.45
C LYS A 114 15.84 -6.07 7.83
N LYS A 115 15.55 -4.79 7.93
CA LYS A 115 14.27 -4.25 8.37
C LYS A 115 13.63 -3.37 7.30
N PHE A 116 12.29 -3.41 7.24
CA PHE A 116 11.52 -2.38 6.56
C PHE A 116 11.19 -1.25 7.54
N VAL A 117 11.44 -0.03 7.11
CA VAL A 117 11.13 1.20 7.83
C VAL A 117 10.13 2.00 7.00
N LEU A 118 9.04 2.41 7.63
CA LEU A 118 8.08 3.35 7.07
C LEU A 118 8.25 4.69 7.77
N ASP A 119 8.61 5.71 7.02
CA ASP A 119 8.75 7.08 7.46
C ASP A 119 7.76 7.98 6.71
N ARG A 120 7.11 8.94 7.46
CA ARG A 120 6.08 9.81 6.91
C ARG A 120 5.89 11.10 7.74
#